data_6053ff11a2c6cf71e03ec55ec1855f38
#
_entry.id   6053ff11a2c6cf71e03ec55ec1855f38
#
_cell.length_a   1.000
_cell.length_b   1.000
_cell.length_c   1.000
_cell.angle_alpha   90.00
_cell.angle_beta   90.00
_cell.angle_gamma   90.00
#
_symmetry.space_group_name_H-M   'P 1'
#
loop_
_entity.id
_entity.type
_entity.pdbx_description
1 polymer ?
#
loop_
_entity_poly.entity_id
_entity_poly.type
_entity_poly.pdbx_seq_one_letter_code
_entity_poly.pdbx_strand_id
1 'polypeptide(L)'
;MSVSQLATNWICIAAAGETVDGRYIDEQWLIDAAETYDPKLYTALIWPEHQRWCGNMGEVLELMAQRDEEDGTLKLYAKLLPNMALINANRDGQLLFSSVELTADGNFRGTGKSYLEGMAVTDSPASLKTERLRFGRKSKKRTGAYRPLVIDEVMEYSRETGMSGKEKRNHGVVCFLLKSQSRR
;
A
#
# COMPACT_ATOMS: atom_id res chain seq x y z
N MET A 1 -15.88 -22.05 -12.14
CA MET A 1 -14.60 -22.24 -11.42
C MET A 1 -14.50 -21.17 -10.35
N SER A 2 -14.44 -21.58 -9.09
CA SER A 2 -14.25 -20.62 -7.98
C SER A 2 -12.80 -20.14 -8.02
N VAL A 3 -12.59 -18.88 -8.41
CA VAL A 3 -11.28 -18.25 -8.29
C VAL A 3 -11.06 -17.98 -6.79
N SER A 4 -10.08 -18.66 -6.19
CA SER A 4 -9.68 -18.42 -4.80
C SER A 4 -9.06 -17.03 -4.73
N GLN A 5 -9.82 -16.06 -4.24
CA GLN A 5 -9.35 -14.70 -4.03
C GLN A 5 -8.71 -14.61 -2.64
N LEU A 6 -7.44 -14.25 -2.61
CA LEU A 6 -6.70 -14.02 -1.36
C LEU A 6 -6.92 -12.56 -0.92
N ALA A 7 -8.03 -12.30 -0.23
CA ALA A 7 -8.29 -11.01 0.39
C ALA A 7 -7.52 -10.86 1.71
N THR A 8 -7.15 -9.63 2.05
CA THR A 8 -6.56 -9.29 3.36
C THR A 8 -7.65 -9.27 4.45
N ASN A 9 -7.22 -9.23 5.70
CA ASN A 9 -8.04 -8.70 6.79
C ASN A 9 -8.13 -7.17 6.67
N TRP A 10 -8.81 -6.51 7.60
CA TRP A 10 -8.81 -5.07 7.72
C TRP A 10 -7.39 -4.54 7.97
N ILE A 11 -6.98 -3.54 7.18
CA ILE A 11 -5.68 -2.87 7.25
C ILE A 11 -5.96 -1.37 7.31
N CYS A 12 -5.32 -0.64 8.23
CA CYS A 12 -5.41 0.81 8.30
C CYS A 12 -4.67 1.43 7.10
N ILE A 13 -5.42 2.09 6.20
CA ILE A 13 -4.89 2.69 4.97
C ILE A 13 -4.76 4.20 5.01
N ALA A 14 -5.46 4.87 5.92
CA ALA A 14 -5.36 6.32 6.15
C ALA A 14 -5.81 6.67 7.57
N ALA A 15 -5.36 7.81 8.05
CA ALA A 15 -5.84 8.43 9.28
C ALA A 15 -6.17 9.91 9.02
N ALA A 16 -7.17 10.42 9.74
CA ALA A 16 -7.51 11.83 9.72
C ALA A 16 -6.41 12.68 10.35
N GLY A 17 -6.29 13.93 9.93
CA GLY A 17 -5.31 14.87 10.43
C GLY A 17 -4.28 15.32 9.40
N GLU A 18 -3.20 15.90 9.89
CA GLU A 18 -2.11 16.40 9.05
C GLU A 18 -1.34 15.25 8.40
N THR A 19 -0.93 15.47 7.16
CA THR A 19 -0.09 14.56 6.39
C THR A 19 1.37 15.04 6.40
N VAL A 20 2.29 14.14 6.05
CA VAL A 20 3.74 14.45 5.98
C VAL A 20 4.05 15.58 5.00
N ASP A 21 3.24 15.73 3.95
CA ASP A 21 3.38 16.76 2.91
C ASP A 21 2.59 18.05 3.18
N GLY A 22 2.06 18.21 4.40
CA GLY A 22 1.37 19.42 4.84
C GLY A 22 -0.07 19.57 4.38
N ARG A 23 -0.67 18.53 3.81
CA ARG A 23 -2.12 18.47 3.55
C ARG A 23 -2.86 18.03 4.81
N TYR A 24 -4.18 18.18 4.79
CA TYR A 24 -5.05 17.75 5.87
C TYR A 24 -6.11 16.79 5.34
N ILE A 25 -6.28 15.65 6.01
CA ILE A 25 -7.35 14.70 5.72
C ILE A 25 -8.47 14.95 6.73
N ASP A 26 -9.61 15.42 6.23
CA ASP A 26 -10.79 15.65 7.05
C ASP A 26 -11.42 14.32 7.48
N GLU A 27 -11.87 14.25 8.74
CA GLU A 27 -12.56 13.07 9.27
C GLU A 27 -13.80 12.73 8.45
N GLN A 28 -14.56 13.76 8.02
CA GLN A 28 -15.78 13.55 7.26
C GLN A 28 -15.52 12.86 5.92
N TRP A 29 -14.38 13.16 5.27
CA TRP A 29 -14.01 12.47 4.02
C TRP A 29 -13.80 10.96 4.20
N LEU A 30 -13.23 10.56 5.35
CA LEU A 30 -13.03 9.15 5.66
C LEU A 30 -14.34 8.45 6.00
N ILE A 31 -15.24 9.12 6.72
CA ILE A 31 -16.59 8.63 7.02
C ILE A 31 -17.38 8.45 5.73
N ASP A 32 -17.44 9.48 4.90
CA ASP A 32 -18.14 9.47 3.63
C ASP A 32 -17.63 8.34 2.72
N ALA A 33 -16.31 8.22 2.60
CA ALA A 33 -15.71 7.17 1.78
C ALA A 33 -16.09 5.77 2.27
N ALA A 34 -16.09 5.55 3.59
CA ALA A 34 -16.48 4.26 4.16
C ALA A 34 -17.97 3.95 3.99
N GLU A 35 -18.85 4.97 4.10
CA GLU A 35 -20.29 4.82 3.95
C GLU A 35 -20.75 4.63 2.51
N THR A 36 -20.05 5.27 1.56
CA THR A 36 -20.50 5.32 0.15
C THR A 36 -19.77 4.35 -0.74
N TYR A 37 -18.70 3.73 -0.28
CA TYR A 37 -17.90 2.83 -1.10
C TYR A 37 -18.68 1.60 -1.56
N ASP A 38 -18.85 1.51 -2.87
CA ASP A 38 -19.43 0.34 -3.54
C ASP A 38 -18.55 -0.04 -4.75
N PRO A 39 -17.80 -1.15 -4.68
CA PRO A 39 -16.96 -1.57 -5.80
C PRO A 39 -17.75 -1.89 -7.07
N LYS A 40 -19.07 -2.14 -6.98
CA LYS A 40 -19.92 -2.29 -8.17
C LYS A 40 -20.21 -0.96 -8.84
N LEU A 41 -20.22 0.14 -8.09
CA LEU A 41 -20.36 1.50 -8.64
C LEU A 41 -19.03 1.97 -9.26
N TYR A 42 -17.97 1.92 -8.48
CA TYR A 42 -16.62 2.27 -8.93
C TYR A 42 -15.57 1.60 -8.04
N THR A 43 -14.81 0.69 -8.63
CA THR A 43 -13.76 -0.04 -7.90
C THR A 43 -12.50 0.81 -7.78
N ALA A 44 -12.06 1.10 -6.57
CA ALA A 44 -10.77 1.71 -6.31
C ALA A 44 -9.64 0.71 -6.59
N LEU A 45 -8.85 0.98 -7.62
CA LEU A 45 -7.69 0.16 -7.96
C LEU A 45 -6.46 0.59 -7.15
N ILE A 46 -5.57 -0.37 -6.94
CA ILE A 46 -4.30 -0.16 -6.26
C ILE A 46 -3.22 0.11 -7.30
N TRP A 47 -2.47 1.21 -7.13
CA TRP A 47 -1.43 1.65 -8.05
C TRP A 47 -0.08 1.76 -7.36
N PRO A 48 1.04 1.42 -8.03
CA PRO A 48 2.37 1.70 -7.47
C PRO A 48 2.64 3.20 -7.57
N GLU A 49 2.98 3.84 -6.45
CA GLU A 49 3.38 5.26 -6.38
C GLU A 49 2.43 6.22 -7.14
N HIS A 50 1.10 5.96 -7.13
CA HIS A 50 0.09 6.70 -7.91
C HIS A 50 0.29 6.66 -9.44
N GLN A 51 1.09 5.72 -9.96
CA GLN A 51 1.47 5.63 -11.37
C GLN A 51 0.59 4.64 -12.15
N ARG A 52 -0.32 5.15 -13.01
CA ARG A 52 -1.23 4.30 -13.80
C ARG A 52 -0.53 3.52 -14.90
N TRP A 53 0.53 4.04 -15.44
CA TRP A 53 1.28 3.42 -16.53
C TRP A 53 2.05 2.14 -16.13
N CYS A 54 2.28 1.90 -14.85
CA CYS A 54 2.89 0.67 -14.34
C CYS A 54 1.91 -0.51 -14.24
N GLY A 55 0.62 -0.29 -14.51
CA GLY A 55 -0.43 -1.29 -14.27
C GLY A 55 -0.89 -1.33 -12.81
N ASN A 56 -2.07 -1.89 -12.57
CA ASN A 56 -2.61 -1.98 -11.22
C ASN A 56 -1.94 -3.11 -10.41
N MET A 57 -1.99 -2.96 -9.10
CA MET A 57 -1.44 -3.87 -8.11
C MET A 57 -2.53 -4.66 -7.36
N GLY A 58 -3.80 -4.49 -7.73
CA GLY A 58 -4.96 -5.10 -7.08
C GLY A 58 -6.11 -4.10 -6.94
N GLU A 59 -7.04 -4.40 -6.05
CA GLU A 59 -8.25 -3.60 -5.83
C GLU A 59 -8.64 -3.55 -4.35
N VAL A 60 -9.45 -2.54 -4.00
CA VAL A 60 -10.07 -2.39 -2.69
C VAL A 60 -11.44 -3.06 -2.71
N LEU A 61 -11.70 -3.96 -1.77
CA LEU A 61 -12.95 -4.70 -1.68
C LEU A 61 -13.99 -4.02 -0.80
N GLU A 62 -13.57 -3.57 0.37
CA GLU A 62 -14.44 -2.99 1.39
C GLU A 62 -13.71 -1.88 2.15
N LEU A 63 -14.46 -0.91 2.65
CA LEU A 63 -13.97 0.15 3.53
C LEU A 63 -14.73 0.17 4.85
N MET A 64 -14.06 0.64 5.89
CA MET A 64 -14.62 0.87 7.22
C MET A 64 -13.91 2.04 7.89
N ALA A 65 -14.65 3.00 8.41
CA ALA A 65 -14.11 4.05 9.25
C ALA A 65 -14.31 3.71 10.72
N GLN A 66 -13.27 3.82 11.52
CA GLN A 66 -13.29 3.53 12.95
C GLN A 66 -12.36 4.46 13.72
N ARG A 67 -12.80 4.93 14.90
CA ARG A 67 -11.91 5.66 15.81
C ARG A 67 -10.98 4.68 16.53
N ASP A 68 -9.75 5.07 16.60
CA ASP A 68 -8.76 4.40 17.42
C ASP A 68 -9.07 4.63 18.90
N GLU A 69 -9.03 3.56 19.69
CA GLU A 69 -9.33 3.61 21.13
C GLU A 69 -8.23 4.29 21.95
N GLU A 70 -6.98 4.29 21.47
CA GLU A 70 -5.83 4.81 22.20
C GLU A 70 -5.71 6.33 22.06
N ASP A 71 -5.88 6.86 20.84
CA ASP A 71 -5.63 8.27 20.56
C ASP A 71 -6.85 9.04 20.01
N GLY A 72 -7.98 8.37 19.83
CA GLY A 72 -9.22 8.95 19.34
C GLY A 72 -9.19 9.35 17.85
N THR A 73 -8.09 9.10 17.13
CA THR A 73 -7.95 9.46 15.71
C THR A 73 -8.90 8.62 14.86
N LEU A 74 -9.63 9.24 13.95
CA LEU A 74 -10.44 8.51 12.98
C LEU A 74 -9.53 7.89 11.92
N LYS A 75 -9.65 6.58 11.73
CA LYS A 75 -8.86 5.79 10.79
C LYS A 75 -9.77 5.15 9.74
N LEU A 76 -9.26 5.05 8.52
CA LEU A 76 -9.90 4.31 7.44
C LEU A 76 -9.20 2.97 7.26
N TYR A 77 -9.99 1.92 7.32
CA TYR A 77 -9.56 0.54 7.13
C TYR A 77 -10.11 0.01 5.81
N ALA A 78 -9.32 -0.85 5.16
CA ALA A 78 -9.72 -1.51 3.93
C ALA A 78 -9.43 -3.01 3.97
N LYS A 79 -10.25 -3.77 3.24
CA LYS A 79 -9.89 -5.12 2.79
C LYS A 79 -9.39 -5.01 1.35
N LEU A 80 -8.24 -5.58 1.09
CA LEU A 80 -7.55 -5.50 -0.17
C LEU A 80 -7.51 -6.86 -0.87
N LEU A 81 -7.61 -6.83 -2.19
CA LEU A 81 -7.31 -7.98 -3.05
C LEU A 81 -6.01 -7.67 -3.83
N PRO A 82 -4.84 -7.97 -3.26
CA PRO A 82 -3.58 -7.75 -3.94
C PRO A 82 -3.40 -8.73 -5.09
N ASN A 83 -2.83 -8.28 -6.19
CA ASN A 83 -2.38 -9.17 -7.24
C ASN A 83 -0.96 -9.72 -6.96
N MET A 84 -0.48 -10.63 -7.80
CA MET A 84 0.82 -11.25 -7.61
C MET A 84 1.99 -10.26 -7.69
N ALA A 85 1.84 -9.18 -8.47
CA ALA A 85 2.88 -8.15 -8.56
C ALA A 85 3.08 -7.45 -7.22
N LEU A 86 1.97 -7.05 -6.55
CA LEU A 86 2.02 -6.43 -5.22
C LEU A 86 2.57 -7.40 -4.15
N ILE A 87 2.11 -8.65 -4.16
CA ILE A 87 2.58 -9.66 -3.20
C ILE A 87 4.09 -9.86 -3.33
N ASN A 88 4.60 -9.95 -4.56
CA ASN A 88 6.03 -10.13 -4.80
C ASN A 88 6.83 -8.88 -4.39
N ALA A 89 6.42 -7.67 -4.81
CA ALA A 89 7.07 -6.43 -4.42
C ALA A 89 7.14 -6.27 -2.89
N ASN A 90 6.03 -6.55 -2.20
CA ASN A 90 5.98 -6.45 -0.75
C ASN A 90 6.88 -7.49 -0.05
N ARG A 91 6.96 -8.71 -0.57
CA ARG A 91 7.88 -9.74 -0.07
C ARG A 91 9.34 -9.32 -0.24
N ASP A 92 9.64 -8.61 -1.33
CA ASP A 92 10.98 -8.08 -1.62
C ASP A 92 11.26 -6.75 -0.87
N GLY A 93 10.37 -6.36 0.05
CA GLY A 93 10.55 -5.20 0.91
C GLY A 93 10.22 -3.87 0.25
N GLN A 94 9.40 -3.86 -0.78
CA GLN A 94 8.96 -2.66 -1.52
C GLN A 94 7.45 -2.45 -1.36
N LEU A 95 6.98 -1.22 -1.59
CA LEU A 95 5.56 -0.85 -1.59
C LEU A 95 4.87 -1.25 -0.27
N LEU A 96 5.44 -0.78 0.82
CA LEU A 96 5.16 -1.26 2.17
C LEU A 96 3.97 -0.57 2.84
N PHE A 97 3.54 0.57 2.32
CA PHE A 97 2.46 1.38 2.90
C PHE A 97 1.44 1.76 1.83
N SER A 98 0.34 2.33 2.30
CA SER A 98 -0.76 2.83 1.46
C SER A 98 -0.80 4.35 1.43
N SER A 99 -1.32 4.92 0.34
CA SER A 99 -1.67 6.32 0.21
C SER A 99 -3.00 6.42 -0.53
N VAL A 100 -4.03 6.98 0.11
CA VAL A 100 -5.40 7.03 -0.44
C VAL A 100 -5.56 8.13 -1.46
N GLU A 101 -6.44 7.92 -2.44
CA GLU A 101 -6.89 8.90 -3.41
C GLU A 101 -8.38 9.14 -3.18
N LEU A 102 -8.68 10.10 -2.31
CA LEU A 102 -10.04 10.55 -2.05
C LEU A 102 -10.45 11.60 -3.07
N THR A 103 -11.77 11.74 -3.31
CA THR A 103 -12.32 12.79 -4.16
C THR A 103 -11.83 14.16 -3.70
N ALA A 104 -11.13 14.89 -4.57
CA ALA A 104 -10.37 16.09 -4.22
C ALA A 104 -11.22 17.25 -3.67
N ASP A 105 -12.48 17.34 -4.09
CA ASP A 105 -13.43 18.38 -3.68
C ASP A 105 -14.47 17.89 -2.65
N GLY A 106 -14.33 16.64 -2.18
CA GLY A 106 -15.31 16.00 -1.29
C GLY A 106 -16.69 15.80 -1.91
N ASN A 107 -16.80 15.81 -3.25
CA ASN A 107 -18.09 15.76 -3.95
C ASN A 107 -18.08 14.77 -5.14
N PHE A 108 -17.91 13.50 -4.84
CA PHE A 108 -17.89 12.46 -5.86
C PHE A 108 -19.17 12.47 -6.71
N ARG A 109 -19.02 12.80 -8.00
CA ARG A 109 -20.12 12.81 -9.00
C ARG A 109 -21.36 13.62 -8.57
N GLY A 110 -21.17 14.66 -7.78
CA GLY A 110 -22.28 15.54 -7.35
C GLY A 110 -23.08 14.98 -6.15
N THR A 111 -22.57 14.00 -5.44
CA THR A 111 -23.24 13.40 -4.26
C THR A 111 -23.09 14.25 -3.01
N GLY A 112 -22.20 15.23 -3.00
CA GLY A 112 -21.81 15.98 -1.79
C GLY A 112 -21.03 15.16 -0.77
N LYS A 113 -20.55 13.96 -1.16
CA LYS A 113 -19.77 13.08 -0.31
C LYS A 113 -18.45 12.71 -0.96
N SER A 114 -17.42 12.52 -0.13
CA SER A 114 -16.13 12.00 -0.60
C SER A 114 -16.22 10.50 -0.91
N TYR A 115 -15.39 10.05 -1.86
CA TYR A 115 -15.29 8.65 -2.25
C TYR A 115 -13.83 8.22 -2.37
N LEU A 116 -13.53 6.94 -2.18
CA LEU A 116 -12.21 6.41 -2.48
C LEU A 116 -12.13 6.09 -3.97
N GLU A 117 -11.43 6.92 -4.73
CA GLU A 117 -11.27 6.75 -6.19
C GLU A 117 -10.09 5.84 -6.56
N GLY A 118 -9.14 5.69 -5.65
CA GLY A 118 -7.98 4.83 -5.82
C GLY A 118 -7.14 4.75 -4.57
N MET A 119 -6.13 3.93 -4.63
CA MET A 119 -5.13 3.81 -3.57
C MET A 119 -3.76 3.55 -4.19
N ALA A 120 -2.74 4.25 -3.74
CA ALA A 120 -1.38 3.86 -4.07
C ALA A 120 -0.80 2.93 -2.99
N VAL A 121 0.12 2.09 -3.43
CA VAL A 121 1.10 1.44 -2.57
C VAL A 121 2.45 2.11 -2.77
N THR A 122 3.13 2.43 -1.66
CA THR A 122 4.29 3.33 -1.67
C THR A 122 5.24 3.02 -0.52
N ASP A 123 6.47 3.46 -0.63
CA ASP A 123 7.42 3.47 0.47
C ASP A 123 7.53 4.84 1.16
N SER A 124 6.74 5.84 0.67
CA SER A 124 6.68 7.19 1.22
C SER A 124 5.23 7.64 1.42
N PRO A 125 4.48 7.05 2.40
CA PRO A 125 3.07 7.38 2.61
C PRO A 125 2.90 8.82 3.07
N ALA A 126 1.86 9.50 2.56
CA ALA A 126 1.51 10.84 2.98
C ALA A 126 0.77 10.83 4.34
N SER A 127 -0.16 9.89 4.54
CA SER A 127 -0.91 9.78 5.79
C SER A 127 -0.05 9.17 6.89
N LEU A 128 -0.10 9.77 8.08
CA LEU A 128 0.48 9.21 9.30
C LEU A 128 -0.36 8.04 9.82
N LYS A 129 0.23 7.20 10.70
CA LYS A 129 -0.47 6.11 11.42
C LYS A 129 -1.07 5.03 10.52
N THR A 130 -0.64 4.91 9.26
CA THR A 130 -1.00 3.79 8.40
C THR A 130 -0.26 2.52 8.80
N GLU A 131 -0.90 1.37 8.60
CA GLU A 131 -0.26 0.09 8.85
C GLU A 131 0.65 -0.31 7.69
N ARG A 132 1.76 -0.97 8.06
CA ARG A 132 2.61 -1.59 7.06
C ARG A 132 1.90 -2.80 6.44
N LEU A 133 1.81 -2.80 5.13
CA LEU A 133 1.27 -3.91 4.35
C LEU A 133 2.13 -5.17 4.51
N ARG A 134 1.48 -6.30 4.75
CA ARG A 134 2.13 -7.61 4.89
C ARG A 134 1.26 -8.68 4.26
N PHE A 135 1.65 -9.17 3.10
CA PHE A 135 0.95 -10.22 2.39
C PHE A 135 1.61 -11.57 2.65
N GLY A 136 1.24 -12.24 3.72
CA GLY A 136 1.76 -13.54 4.06
C GLY A 136 0.72 -14.39 4.79
N ARG A 137 0.83 -15.73 4.70
CA ARG A 137 0.04 -16.60 5.57
C ARG A 137 0.32 -16.21 7.02
N LYS A 138 -0.73 -16.05 7.84
CA LYS A 138 -0.57 -15.99 9.30
C LYS A 138 0.23 -17.23 9.71
N SER A 139 1.53 -17.08 9.88
CA SER A 139 2.32 -18.03 10.62
C SER A 139 1.73 -18.03 12.03
N LYS A 140 1.21 -19.18 12.50
CA LYS A 140 0.92 -19.38 13.92
C LYS A 140 2.09 -18.77 14.68
N LYS A 141 1.79 -17.89 15.67
CA LYS A 141 2.75 -17.19 16.52
C LYS A 141 4.04 -18.00 16.68
N ARG A 142 5.03 -17.71 15.88
CA ARG A 142 6.39 -17.97 16.27
C ARG A 142 6.75 -16.83 17.21
N THR A 143 6.69 -17.09 18.50
CA THR A 143 7.46 -16.37 19.51
C THR A 143 8.93 -16.61 19.18
N GLY A 144 9.41 -15.98 18.12
CA GLY A 144 10.80 -16.02 17.71
C GLY A 144 11.38 -14.67 18.00
N ALA A 145 12.26 -14.63 18.99
CA ALA A 145 13.07 -13.47 19.25
C ALA A 145 13.64 -12.91 17.94
N TYR A 146 13.51 -11.60 17.75
CA TYR A 146 14.26 -10.86 16.75
C TYR A 146 15.74 -11.24 16.95
N ARG A 147 16.31 -11.96 16.00
CA ARG A 147 17.77 -12.05 15.94
C ARG A 147 18.24 -10.75 15.32
N PRO A 148 19.03 -9.92 16.01
CA PRO A 148 19.67 -8.80 15.36
C PRO A 148 20.55 -9.36 14.23
N LEU A 149 20.43 -8.74 13.02
CA LEU A 149 21.38 -9.00 11.94
C LEU A 149 22.77 -8.65 12.47
N VAL A 150 23.63 -9.66 12.59
CA VAL A 150 25.03 -9.44 12.96
C VAL A 150 25.73 -8.91 11.71
N ILE A 151 26.44 -7.80 11.86
CA ILE A 151 27.11 -7.09 10.74
C ILE A 151 28.06 -8.02 9.95
N ASP A 152 28.59 -9.05 10.60
CA ASP A 152 29.49 -10.03 9.98
C ASP A 152 28.80 -10.89 8.90
N GLU A 153 27.51 -11.19 9.01
CA GLU A 153 26.75 -11.94 7.98
C GLU A 153 26.51 -11.10 6.70
N VAL A 154 26.48 -9.78 6.81
CA VAL A 154 26.32 -8.87 5.65
C VAL A 154 27.62 -8.73 4.87
N MET A 155 28.77 -8.85 5.54
CA MET A 155 30.09 -8.72 4.90
C MET A 155 30.48 -9.96 4.08
N GLU A 156 30.05 -11.16 4.45
CA GLU A 156 30.28 -12.37 3.67
C GLU A 156 29.47 -12.39 2.36
N TYR A 157 28.21 -11.90 2.39
CA TYR A 157 27.38 -11.83 1.19
C TYR A 157 27.96 -10.89 0.12
N SER A 158 28.68 -9.85 0.54
CA SER A 158 29.31 -8.88 -0.38
C SER A 158 30.58 -9.40 -1.04
N ARG A 159 31.18 -10.47 -0.53
CA ARG A 159 32.43 -11.04 -1.09
C ARG A 159 32.19 -12.14 -2.13
N GLU A 160 31.04 -12.83 -2.09
CA GLU A 160 30.75 -13.91 -3.02
C GLU A 160 30.13 -13.45 -4.36
N THR A 161 29.70 -12.19 -4.47
CA THR A 161 29.17 -11.62 -5.74
C THR A 161 30.22 -11.04 -6.65
N GLY A 162 31.49 -11.25 -6.37
CA GLY A 162 32.62 -10.91 -7.21
C GLY A 162 32.84 -11.94 -8.31
N MET A 163 32.22 -11.73 -9.47
CA MET A 163 32.57 -12.25 -10.80
C MET A 163 32.46 -13.76 -11.06
N SER A 164 31.38 -14.18 -11.67
CA SER A 164 31.42 -15.06 -12.82
C SER A 164 30.13 -14.92 -13.63
N GLY A 165 30.28 -14.42 -14.84
CA GLY A 165 29.16 -14.24 -15.76
C GLY A 165 28.55 -15.57 -16.19
N LYS A 166 27.24 -15.62 -16.11
CA LYS A 166 26.38 -16.29 -17.11
C LYS A 166 24.94 -15.78 -16.90
N GLU A 167 24.53 -15.02 -17.86
CA GLU A 167 23.20 -14.49 -18.10
C GLU A 167 22.15 -15.62 -18.10
N LYS A 168 21.20 -15.58 -17.17
CA LYS A 168 19.91 -16.23 -17.33
C LYS A 168 18.82 -15.17 -17.19
N ARG A 169 18.26 -14.83 -18.34
CA ARG A 169 17.12 -13.92 -18.47
C ARG A 169 15.92 -14.52 -17.75
N ASN A 170 15.52 -13.92 -16.65
CA ASN A 170 14.20 -14.06 -16.12
C ASN A 170 13.44 -12.76 -16.36
N HIS A 171 12.38 -12.84 -17.16
CA HIS A 171 11.49 -11.73 -17.46
C HIS A 171 10.63 -11.43 -16.22
N GLY A 172 11.20 -10.65 -15.29
CA GLY A 172 10.43 -9.92 -14.31
C GLY A 172 10.45 -8.45 -14.75
N VAL A 173 9.27 -7.89 -14.99
CA VAL A 173 9.16 -6.45 -15.29
C VAL A 173 9.54 -5.67 -14.04
N VAL A 174 10.79 -5.28 -13.97
CA VAL A 174 11.27 -4.35 -12.96
C VAL A 174 11.14 -2.95 -13.56
N CYS A 175 10.18 -2.19 -13.07
CA CYS A 175 10.02 -0.79 -13.42
C CYS A 175 11.10 0.01 -12.71
N PHE A 176 12.21 0.34 -13.41
CA PHE A 176 13.23 1.23 -12.89
C PHE A 176 12.77 2.68 -13.02
N LEU A 177 12.61 3.35 -11.91
CA LEU A 177 12.48 4.80 -11.85
C LEU A 177 13.82 5.44 -12.20
N LEU A 178 13.96 5.91 -13.44
CA LEU A 178 15.00 6.87 -13.79
C LEU A 178 14.60 8.23 -13.20
N LYS A 179 15.21 8.61 -12.09
CA LYS A 179 15.23 10.02 -11.65
C LYS A 179 15.92 10.83 -12.71
N SER A 180 15.19 11.58 -13.52
CA SER A 180 15.78 12.62 -14.35
C SER A 180 16.28 13.73 -13.43
N GLN A 181 17.58 13.81 -13.26
CA GLN A 181 18.22 15.01 -12.74
C GLN A 181 18.13 16.08 -13.83
N SER A 182 17.20 17.01 -13.69
CA SER A 182 17.24 18.28 -14.37
C SER A 182 18.27 19.15 -13.64
N ARG A 183 19.48 19.26 -14.21
CA ARG A 183 20.37 20.38 -13.93
C ARG A 183 19.93 21.56 -14.80
N ARG A 184 19.47 22.62 -14.18
CA ARG A 184 19.90 24.03 -14.38
C ARG A 184 18.99 24.92 -13.58
#